data_2b464c6dbe93a523757cd47f91e58500
#
_entry.id   2b464c6dbe93a523757cd47f91e58500
#
_cell.length_a   1.000
_cell.length_b   1.000
_cell.length_c   1.000
_cell.angle_alpha   90.00
_cell.angle_beta   90.00
_cell.angle_gamma   90.00
#
_symmetry.space_group_name_H-M   'P 1'
#
loop_
_entity.id
_entity.type
_entity.pdbx_description
1 polymer ?
#
loop_
_entity_poly.entity_id
_entity_poly.type
_entity_poly.pdbx_seq_one_letter_code
_entity_poly.pdbx_strand_id
1 'polypeptide(L)'
;MPSLYKGPEVEVRALNAFVKLMRSTNALQGALMPPLQKEFGLTESQLGVLETLYHLGPLSQSDICQKILRGGSNVTTVVDNLERAQLVRRERNEVDRRVQMVRLTDAGRELISRAFPVHAGRITRLMAVLDEDEQRELGRLCRKLGTSLAD
;
A
#
# COMPACT_ATOMS: atom_id res chain seq x y z
N MET A 1 -23.34 -7.32 -8.17
CA MET A 1 -24.01 -8.60 -8.45
C MET A 1 -23.67 -9.60 -7.36
N PRO A 2 -24.63 -10.34 -6.86
CA PRO A 2 -24.34 -11.47 -6.00
C PRO A 2 -23.62 -12.57 -6.80
N SER A 3 -22.98 -13.49 -6.10
CA SER A 3 -22.40 -14.67 -6.73
C SER A 3 -23.50 -15.50 -7.41
N LEU A 4 -23.22 -15.97 -8.61
CA LEU A 4 -24.10 -16.90 -9.33
C LEU A 4 -23.94 -18.35 -8.85
N TYR A 5 -23.01 -18.57 -7.93
CA TYR A 5 -22.74 -19.89 -7.36
C TYR A 5 -23.92 -20.37 -6.53
N LYS A 6 -24.32 -21.64 -6.76
CA LYS A 6 -25.39 -22.33 -6.05
C LYS A 6 -24.77 -23.47 -5.26
N GLY A 7 -24.44 -23.22 -4.02
CA GLY A 7 -23.82 -24.17 -3.11
C GLY A 7 -24.38 -24.03 -1.70
N PRO A 8 -23.69 -24.61 -0.71
CA PRO A 8 -24.06 -24.44 0.69
C PRO A 8 -24.10 -22.95 1.09
N GLU A 9 -25.04 -22.61 1.96
CA GLU A 9 -25.26 -21.20 2.38
C GLU A 9 -23.98 -20.53 2.93
N VAL A 10 -23.16 -21.29 3.67
CA VAL A 10 -21.90 -20.78 4.22
C VAL A 10 -20.90 -20.37 3.12
N GLU A 11 -20.85 -21.14 2.04
CA GLU A 11 -19.98 -20.84 0.90
C GLU A 11 -20.48 -19.64 0.10
N VAL A 12 -21.79 -19.59 -0.15
CA VAL A 12 -22.43 -18.46 -0.86
C VAL A 12 -22.21 -17.15 -0.10
N ARG A 13 -22.37 -17.16 1.24
CA ARG A 13 -22.14 -16.00 2.09
C ARG A 13 -20.68 -15.54 2.04
N ALA A 14 -19.73 -16.45 2.21
CA ALA A 14 -18.31 -16.16 2.17
C ALA A 14 -17.90 -15.60 0.80
N LEU A 15 -18.34 -16.24 -0.28
CA LEU A 15 -18.04 -15.82 -1.64
C LEU A 15 -18.61 -14.42 -1.97
N ASN A 16 -19.84 -14.14 -1.52
CA ASN A 16 -20.44 -12.82 -1.70
C ASN A 16 -19.65 -11.71 -0.98
N ALA A 17 -19.19 -11.96 0.24
CA ALA A 17 -18.34 -11.02 0.98
C ALA A 17 -17.00 -10.79 0.27
N PHE A 18 -16.34 -11.88 -0.14
CA PHE A 18 -15.08 -11.84 -0.87
C PHE A 18 -15.18 -11.04 -2.18
N VAL A 19 -16.19 -11.33 -3.00
CA VAL A 19 -16.40 -10.63 -4.28
C VAL A 19 -16.64 -9.13 -4.06
N LYS A 20 -17.41 -8.75 -3.05
CA LYS A 20 -17.64 -7.33 -2.72
C LYS A 20 -16.35 -6.63 -2.29
N LEU A 21 -15.54 -7.28 -1.45
CA LEU A 21 -14.25 -6.77 -1.03
C LEU A 21 -13.32 -6.54 -2.23
N MET A 22 -13.18 -7.56 -3.10
CA MET A 22 -12.33 -7.49 -4.28
C MET A 22 -12.78 -6.41 -5.27
N ARG A 23 -14.08 -6.28 -5.51
CA ARG A 23 -14.62 -5.23 -6.38
C ARG A 23 -14.39 -3.84 -5.81
N SER A 24 -14.59 -3.66 -4.50
CA SER A 24 -14.32 -2.38 -3.84
C SER A 24 -12.85 -1.99 -3.94
N THR A 25 -11.95 -2.93 -3.69
CA THR A 25 -10.51 -2.71 -3.82
C THR A 25 -10.14 -2.30 -5.25
N ASN A 26 -10.62 -3.02 -6.25
CA ASN A 26 -10.35 -2.70 -7.66
C ASN A 26 -10.92 -1.33 -8.06
N ALA A 27 -12.11 -0.97 -7.59
CA ALA A 27 -12.71 0.33 -7.87
C ALA A 27 -11.90 1.49 -7.24
N LEU A 28 -11.47 1.32 -5.99
CA LEU A 28 -10.63 2.30 -5.31
C LEU A 28 -9.28 2.48 -6.02
N GLN A 29 -8.62 1.38 -6.38
CA GLN A 29 -7.37 1.43 -7.13
C GLN A 29 -7.57 2.10 -8.50
N GLY A 30 -8.62 1.77 -9.21
CA GLY A 30 -8.96 2.39 -10.49
C GLY A 30 -9.16 3.91 -10.41
N ALA A 31 -9.66 4.40 -9.27
CA ALA A 31 -9.86 5.83 -9.03
C ALA A 31 -8.57 6.54 -8.55
N LEU A 32 -7.71 5.85 -7.80
CA LEU A 32 -6.54 6.44 -7.14
C LEU A 32 -5.26 6.38 -8.00
N MET A 33 -5.07 5.30 -8.77
CA MET A 33 -3.81 5.09 -9.47
C MET A 33 -3.57 6.05 -10.64
N PRO A 34 -4.53 6.31 -11.54
CA PRO A 34 -4.27 7.21 -12.67
C PRO A 34 -3.85 8.62 -12.26
N PRO A 35 -4.52 9.30 -11.31
CA PRO A 35 -4.06 10.62 -10.89
C PRO A 35 -2.73 10.60 -10.16
N LEU A 36 -2.41 9.55 -9.40
CA LEU A 36 -1.12 9.40 -8.74
C LEU A 36 0.02 9.31 -9.78
N GLN A 37 -0.16 8.46 -10.78
CA GLN A 37 0.80 8.32 -11.87
C GLN A 37 0.93 9.61 -12.70
N LYS A 38 -0.18 10.24 -13.03
CA LYS A 38 -0.19 11.43 -13.88
C LYS A 38 0.47 12.64 -13.20
N GLU A 39 0.18 12.86 -11.92
CA GLU A 39 0.68 14.05 -11.20
C GLU A 39 2.08 13.84 -10.63
N PHE A 40 2.40 12.66 -10.13
CA PHE A 40 3.63 12.41 -9.37
C PHE A 40 4.53 11.35 -10.00
N GLY A 41 4.08 10.68 -11.07
CA GLY A 41 4.85 9.63 -11.71
C GLY A 41 5.04 8.39 -10.83
N LEU A 42 4.21 8.18 -9.82
CA LEU A 42 4.34 7.11 -8.84
C LEU A 42 3.29 6.02 -9.03
N THR A 43 3.73 4.78 -8.87
CA THR A 43 2.84 3.65 -8.62
C THR A 43 2.47 3.60 -7.14
N GLU A 44 1.46 2.82 -6.80
CA GLU A 44 1.05 2.62 -5.41
C GLU A 44 2.17 1.98 -4.57
N SER A 45 2.89 1.01 -5.12
CA SER A 45 4.02 0.37 -4.43
C SER A 45 5.16 1.35 -4.17
N GLN A 46 5.48 2.20 -5.14
CA GLN A 46 6.48 3.25 -4.99
C GLN A 46 6.06 4.26 -3.92
N LEU A 47 4.81 4.71 -3.94
CA LEU A 47 4.28 5.60 -2.91
C LEU A 47 4.40 4.98 -1.52
N GLY A 48 4.05 3.70 -1.38
CA GLY A 48 4.14 2.98 -0.11
C GLY A 48 5.56 2.89 0.44
N VAL A 49 6.55 2.63 -0.41
CA VAL A 49 7.97 2.63 0.01
C VAL A 49 8.40 4.02 0.45
N LEU A 50 8.12 5.04 -0.35
CA LEU A 50 8.50 6.43 -0.02
C LEU A 50 7.83 6.92 1.27
N GLU A 51 6.54 6.63 1.45
CA GLU A 51 5.79 6.97 2.67
C GLU A 51 6.38 6.29 3.90
N THR A 52 6.68 5.00 3.80
CA THR A 52 7.27 4.23 4.90
C THR A 52 8.60 4.82 5.32
N LEU A 53 9.47 5.13 4.37
CA LEU A 53 10.77 5.77 4.63
C LEU A 53 10.62 7.20 5.18
N TYR A 54 9.60 7.92 4.73
CA TYR A 54 9.32 9.27 5.19
C TYR A 54 8.94 9.32 6.67
N HIS A 55 8.10 8.39 7.11
CA HIS A 55 7.61 8.35 8.49
C HIS A 55 8.56 7.63 9.45
N LEU A 56 9.26 6.59 9.00
CA LEU A 56 10.08 5.74 9.87
C LEU A 56 11.58 5.99 9.74
N GLY A 57 12.00 6.76 8.73
CA GLY A 57 13.42 6.94 8.43
C GLY A 57 14.02 5.77 7.66
N PRO A 58 15.36 5.69 7.58
CA PRO A 58 16.04 4.61 6.87
C PRO A 58 15.68 3.24 7.40
N LEU A 59 15.43 2.28 6.50
CA LEU A 59 15.07 0.91 6.83
C LEU A 59 15.87 -0.06 5.96
N SER A 60 16.09 -1.27 6.48
CA SER A 60 16.57 -2.36 5.64
C SER A 60 15.51 -2.75 4.61
N GLN A 61 15.94 -3.34 3.49
CA GLN A 61 14.99 -3.83 2.49
C GLN A 61 14.04 -4.89 3.06
N SER A 62 14.54 -5.72 3.97
CA SER A 62 13.74 -6.71 4.69
C SER A 62 12.65 -6.05 5.54
N ASP A 63 12.97 -4.98 6.27
CA ASP A 63 11.99 -4.25 7.08
C ASP A 63 10.93 -3.56 6.21
N ILE A 64 11.33 -3.02 5.06
CA ILE A 64 10.39 -2.46 4.09
C ILE A 64 9.41 -3.54 3.61
N CYS A 65 9.91 -4.73 3.27
CA CYS A 65 9.06 -5.86 2.86
C CYS A 65 8.01 -6.21 3.91
N GLN A 66 8.39 -6.23 5.19
CA GLN A 66 7.48 -6.57 6.29
C GLN A 66 6.42 -5.50 6.52
N LYS A 67 6.74 -4.23 6.31
CA LYS A 67 5.83 -3.10 6.58
C LYS A 67 4.88 -2.84 5.42
N ILE A 68 5.30 -3.14 4.20
CA ILE A 68 4.44 -3.05 3.02
C ILE A 68 3.72 -4.38 2.86
N LEU A 69 2.52 -4.49 3.42
CA LEU A 69 1.65 -5.66 3.40
C LEU A 69 1.12 -5.98 1.98
N ARG A 70 2.01 -6.14 1.02
CA ARG A 70 1.64 -6.55 -0.32
C ARG A 70 2.34 -7.85 -0.66
N GLY A 71 1.65 -8.93 -0.39
CA GLY A 71 2.03 -10.23 -0.91
C GLY A 71 2.21 -10.14 -2.43
N GLY A 72 3.37 -10.53 -2.94
CA GLY A 72 3.68 -10.60 -4.36
C GLY A 72 4.29 -9.36 -4.99
N SER A 73 4.37 -8.22 -4.31
CA SER A 73 5.18 -7.10 -4.80
C SER A 73 6.64 -7.41 -4.62
N ASN A 74 7.38 -7.43 -5.72
CA ASN A 74 8.83 -7.52 -5.65
C ASN A 74 9.40 -6.17 -5.15
N VAL A 75 9.56 -6.05 -3.83
CA VAL A 75 10.09 -4.84 -3.19
C VAL A 75 11.48 -4.49 -3.73
N THR A 76 12.28 -5.49 -4.06
CA THR A 76 13.59 -5.29 -4.70
C THR A 76 13.44 -4.49 -5.99
N THR A 77 12.52 -4.89 -6.88
CA THR A 77 12.27 -4.17 -8.13
C THR A 77 11.74 -2.76 -7.88
N VAL A 78 10.85 -2.58 -6.91
CA VAL A 78 10.32 -1.26 -6.55
C VAL A 78 11.45 -0.34 -6.07
N VAL A 79 12.31 -0.83 -5.17
CA VAL A 79 13.46 -0.08 -4.66
C VAL A 79 14.48 0.21 -5.76
N ASP A 80 14.74 -0.75 -6.65
CA ASP A 80 15.62 -0.55 -7.82
C ASP A 80 15.12 0.56 -8.72
N ASN A 81 13.82 0.60 -8.99
CA ASN A 81 13.21 1.65 -9.81
C ASN A 81 13.26 3.03 -9.11
N LEU A 82 13.04 3.07 -7.81
CA LEU A 82 13.14 4.31 -7.03
C LEU A 82 14.59 4.82 -6.95
N GLU A 83 15.56 3.92 -6.85
CA GLU A 83 16.97 4.28 -6.86
C GLU A 83 17.40 4.81 -8.23
N ARG A 84 16.94 4.16 -9.31
CA ARG A 84 17.18 4.62 -10.68
C ARG A 84 16.56 6.01 -10.92
N ALA A 85 15.42 6.29 -10.33
CA ALA A 85 14.78 7.61 -10.35
C ALA A 85 15.40 8.61 -9.39
N GLN A 86 16.43 8.23 -8.63
CA GLN A 86 17.13 9.05 -7.65
C GLN A 86 16.22 9.56 -6.49
N LEU A 87 15.21 8.80 -6.15
CA LEU A 87 14.28 9.10 -5.04
C LEU A 87 14.69 8.41 -3.74
N VAL A 88 15.40 7.31 -3.84
CA VAL A 88 16.03 6.61 -2.72
C VAL A 88 17.48 6.26 -3.07
N ARG A 89 18.27 5.92 -2.07
CA ARG A 89 19.60 5.35 -2.23
C ARG A 89 19.80 4.20 -1.25
N ARG A 90 20.61 3.24 -1.64
CA ARG A 90 21.07 2.17 -0.77
C ARG A 90 22.40 2.54 -0.15
N GLU A 91 22.52 2.28 1.15
CA GLU A 91 23.76 2.46 1.91
C GLU A 91 24.02 1.20 2.73
N ARG A 92 25.27 0.83 2.93
CA ARG A 92 25.60 -0.24 3.86
C ARG A 92 25.36 0.22 5.29
N ASN A 93 24.78 -0.67 6.12
CA ASN A 93 24.62 -0.40 7.53
C ASN A 93 26.00 -0.30 8.20
N GLU A 94 26.21 0.72 9.03
CA GLU A 94 27.49 0.94 9.72
C GLU A 94 27.80 -0.13 10.76
N VAL A 95 26.78 -0.71 11.37
CA VAL A 95 26.90 -1.77 12.40
C VAL A 95 27.07 -3.15 11.78
N ASP A 96 26.24 -3.50 10.79
CA ASP A 96 26.34 -4.75 10.02
C ASP A 96 26.40 -4.46 8.53
N ARG A 97 27.61 -4.54 7.96
CA ARG A 97 27.86 -4.24 6.54
C ARG A 97 27.22 -5.22 5.56
N ARG A 98 26.67 -6.34 6.05
CA ARG A 98 25.90 -7.28 5.22
C ARG A 98 24.50 -6.78 4.94
N VAL A 99 24.01 -5.83 5.75
CA VAL A 99 22.68 -5.25 5.63
C VAL A 99 22.76 -3.95 4.82
N GLN A 100 21.94 -3.87 3.78
CA GLN A 100 21.75 -2.63 3.02
C GLN A 100 20.56 -1.86 3.59
N MET A 101 20.80 -0.59 3.89
CA MET A 101 19.75 0.35 4.30
C MET A 101 19.27 1.14 3.09
N VAL A 102 17.98 1.37 3.03
CA VAL A 102 17.33 2.23 2.02
C VAL A 102 16.98 3.55 2.69
N ARG A 103 17.35 4.63 2.04
CA ARG A 103 17.16 6.00 2.54
C ARG A 103 16.54 6.88 1.46
N LEU A 104 15.65 7.80 1.86
CA LEU A 104 15.18 8.85 0.96
C LEU A 104 16.33 9.78 0.58
N THR A 105 16.36 10.16 -0.69
CA THR A 105 17.12 11.35 -1.13
C THR A 105 16.31 12.62 -0.80
N ASP A 106 16.95 13.79 -0.93
CA ASP A 106 16.21 15.06 -0.79
C ASP A 106 15.07 15.16 -1.81
N ALA A 107 15.30 14.72 -3.04
CA ALA A 107 14.27 14.67 -4.08
C ALA A 107 13.13 13.73 -3.71
N GLY A 108 13.42 12.54 -3.15
CA GLY A 108 12.43 11.60 -2.68
C GLY A 108 11.59 12.15 -1.53
N ARG A 109 12.24 12.82 -0.57
CA ARG A 109 11.58 13.48 0.55
C ARG A 109 10.65 14.60 0.08
N GLU A 110 11.11 15.43 -0.82
CA GLU A 110 10.30 16.50 -1.39
C GLU A 110 9.08 15.94 -2.12
N LEU A 111 9.28 14.94 -2.97
CA LEU A 111 8.19 14.32 -3.73
C LEU A 111 7.12 13.73 -2.82
N ILE A 112 7.51 12.90 -1.84
CA ILE A 112 6.53 12.25 -0.94
C ILE A 112 5.81 13.27 -0.04
N SER A 113 6.48 14.31 0.40
CA SER A 113 5.87 15.36 1.22
C SER A 113 4.77 16.12 0.47
N ARG A 114 4.85 16.19 -0.86
CA ARG A 114 3.80 16.78 -1.72
C ARG A 114 2.75 15.75 -2.13
N ALA A 115 3.17 14.56 -2.52
CA ALA A 115 2.29 13.54 -3.06
C ALA A 115 1.37 12.93 -2.00
N PHE A 116 1.88 12.67 -0.81
CA PHE A 116 1.13 11.96 0.21
C PHE A 116 -0.12 12.72 0.70
N PRO A 117 -0.06 14.02 1.05
CA PRO A 117 -1.25 14.76 1.45
C PRO A 117 -2.34 14.81 0.37
N VAL A 118 -1.96 14.95 -0.90
CA VAL A 118 -2.89 14.94 -2.03
C VAL A 118 -3.56 13.57 -2.17
N HIS A 119 -2.78 12.52 -2.09
CA HIS A 119 -3.28 11.14 -2.15
C HIS A 119 -4.20 10.81 -0.97
N ALA A 120 -3.81 11.19 0.26
CA ALA A 120 -4.64 11.02 1.45
C ALA A 120 -5.99 11.77 1.32
N GLY A 121 -5.97 12.98 0.78
CA GLY A 121 -7.18 13.74 0.51
C GLY A 121 -8.12 13.06 -0.50
N ARG A 122 -7.56 12.42 -1.53
CA ARG A 122 -8.34 11.63 -2.49
C ARG A 122 -8.97 10.40 -1.83
N ILE A 123 -8.19 9.68 -1.04
CA ILE A 123 -8.70 8.53 -0.26
C ILE A 123 -9.84 8.99 0.65
N THR A 124 -9.64 10.08 1.38
CA THR A 124 -10.66 10.62 2.29
C THR A 124 -11.97 10.90 1.57
N ARG A 125 -11.91 11.52 0.38
CA ARG A 125 -13.12 11.80 -0.41
C ARG A 125 -13.82 10.53 -0.89
N LEU A 126 -13.06 9.51 -1.31
CA LEU A 126 -13.64 8.24 -1.75
C LEU A 126 -14.25 7.45 -0.59
N MET A 127 -13.63 7.52 0.58
CA MET A 127 -14.11 6.83 1.78
C MET A 127 -15.28 7.55 2.48
N ALA A 128 -15.55 8.81 2.14
CA ALA A 128 -16.59 9.63 2.76
C ALA A 128 -18.02 9.15 2.49
N VAL A 129 -18.22 8.19 1.58
CA VAL A 129 -19.50 7.48 1.41
C VAL A 129 -19.86 6.65 2.64
N LEU A 130 -18.87 6.27 3.42
CA LEU A 130 -19.02 5.59 4.71
C LEU A 130 -18.90 6.63 5.83
N ASP A 131 -19.78 6.53 6.83
CA ASP A 131 -19.64 7.33 8.03
C ASP A 131 -18.46 6.84 8.91
N GLU A 132 -18.20 7.55 10.00
CA GLU A 132 -17.07 7.29 10.88
C GLU A 132 -17.09 5.89 11.49
N ASP A 133 -18.26 5.44 11.95
CA ASP A 133 -18.42 4.10 12.56
C ASP A 133 -18.27 3.00 11.51
N GLU A 134 -18.82 3.20 10.32
CA GLU A 134 -18.66 2.29 9.18
C GLU A 134 -17.21 2.17 8.73
N GLN A 135 -16.44 3.26 8.71
CA GLN A 135 -15.02 3.24 8.38
C GLN A 135 -14.22 2.47 9.45
N ARG A 136 -14.52 2.68 10.73
CA ARG A 136 -13.89 1.94 11.83
C ARG A 136 -14.20 0.45 11.76
N GLU A 137 -15.44 0.09 11.51
CA GLU A 137 -15.87 -1.31 11.39
C GLU A 137 -15.24 -1.99 10.19
N LEU A 138 -15.20 -1.33 9.02
CA LEU A 138 -14.51 -1.84 7.84
C LEU A 138 -13.02 -2.09 8.15
N GLY A 139 -12.34 -1.13 8.77
CA GLY A 139 -10.94 -1.27 9.18
C GLY A 139 -10.72 -2.44 10.13
N ARG A 140 -11.60 -2.61 11.11
CA ARG A 140 -11.56 -3.72 12.06
C ARG A 140 -11.69 -5.08 11.36
N LEU A 141 -12.65 -5.20 10.45
CA LEU A 141 -12.90 -6.44 9.71
C LEU A 141 -11.76 -6.79 8.75
N CYS A 142 -11.26 -5.80 8.02
CA CYS A 142 -10.12 -5.98 7.12
C CYS A 142 -8.85 -6.39 7.90
N ARG A 143 -8.60 -5.78 9.05
CA ARG A 143 -7.47 -6.15 9.91
C ARG A 143 -7.59 -7.59 10.40
N LYS A 144 -8.78 -7.97 10.91
CA LYS A 144 -9.04 -9.34 11.37
C LYS A 144 -8.78 -10.36 10.27
N LEU A 145 -9.24 -10.08 9.05
CA LEU A 145 -9.03 -10.96 7.90
C LEU A 145 -7.55 -11.02 7.51
N GLY A 146 -6.89 -9.87 7.40
CA GLY A 146 -5.49 -9.80 6.97
C GLY A 146 -4.52 -10.46 7.96
N THR A 147 -4.71 -10.25 9.27
CA THR A 147 -3.83 -10.86 10.28
C THR A 147 -4.01 -12.37 10.38
N SER A 148 -5.19 -12.91 10.07
CA SER A 148 -5.41 -14.36 10.06
C SER A 148 -4.66 -15.10 8.95
N LEU A 149 -4.16 -14.38 7.95
CA LEU A 149 -3.45 -14.92 6.79
C LEU A 149 -1.93 -14.73 6.90
N ALA A 150 -1.46 -14.04 7.94
CA ALA A 150 -0.05 -13.69 8.11
C ALA A 150 0.78 -14.78 8.86
N ASP A 151 0.16 -15.86 9.32
CA ASP A 151 0.78 -16.99 10.02
C ASP A 151 1.25 -18.08 9.06
#